data_a9494bee3054397b503421d4d3f08a28
#
_entry.id   a9494bee3054397b503421d4d3f08a28
#
_cell.length_a   1.000
_cell.length_b   1.000
_cell.length_c   1.000
_cell.angle_alpha   90.00
_cell.angle_beta   90.00
_cell.angle_gamma   90.00
#
_symmetry.space_group_name_H-M   'P 1'
#
loop_
_entity.id
_entity.type
_entity.pdbx_description
1 polymer ?
#
loop_
_entity_poly.entity_id
_entity_poly.type
_entity_poly.pdbx_seq_one_letter_code
_entity_poly.pdbx_strand_id
1 'polypeptide(L)'
;MAESLKLFILTGEPSGDRIAADLVGRLRRRVSLRLTGVGGDELTAMGLASLFPMSDLAVMGISDVLRRLPLLLWRVEQTARAIRAGRPDIVVLVDAQDFSKLVARRLKAMGYAGTLILYVAPTVWARAPGRAAKLKPLFDEVLAVLPFEPAVMAELGGPPTSYVGHPALGEALDHLAGPETGPMVLLPGSRDGELRRHLPLFRAVLEDLAEHPAISGVVIPTLPALAPRIRAVVADWPVPVQVVAERAERRALYGQAVAALTVAGTATLELALARVPMVVSYVMDGHQARVFDQIGRPMVSLPNIILGRPQVTELVQSAPDAAAIVSNLRLLLDSKKARQDQIAAFGELADLMDRGTEDFARQDPADRILAHWSGA
;
A
#
# COMPACT_ATOMS: atom_id res chain seq x y z
N MET A 1 -27.23 -9.82 -28.40
CA MET A 1 -25.81 -9.61 -28.11
C MET A 1 -25.70 -9.40 -26.61
N ALA A 2 -24.85 -10.13 -25.91
CA ALA A 2 -24.66 -9.91 -24.48
C ALA A 2 -24.25 -8.44 -24.25
N GLU A 3 -24.89 -7.80 -23.28
CA GLU A 3 -24.61 -6.40 -22.94
C GLU A 3 -23.17 -6.31 -22.42
N SER A 4 -22.41 -5.31 -22.87
CA SER A 4 -21.00 -5.12 -22.51
C SER A 4 -20.89 -4.03 -21.45
N LEU A 5 -20.32 -4.35 -20.27
CA LEU A 5 -20.06 -3.39 -19.23
C LEU A 5 -19.07 -2.31 -19.70
N LYS A 6 -19.50 -1.07 -19.70
CA LYS A 6 -18.64 0.10 -20.00
C LYS A 6 -18.03 0.58 -18.67
N LEU A 7 -16.76 0.26 -18.46
CA LEU A 7 -16.03 0.62 -17.25
C LEU A 7 -15.05 1.78 -17.55
N PHE A 8 -15.16 2.86 -16.77
CA PHE A 8 -14.09 3.86 -16.69
C PHE A 8 -13.27 3.60 -15.43
N ILE A 9 -11.96 3.39 -15.59
CA ILE A 9 -11.05 3.16 -14.48
C ILE A 9 -9.95 4.21 -14.45
N LEU A 10 -9.58 4.68 -13.25
CA LEU A 10 -8.50 5.64 -13.09
C LEU A 10 -7.58 5.20 -11.97
N THR A 11 -6.27 5.22 -12.23
CA THR A 11 -5.21 4.98 -11.26
C THR A 11 -4.21 6.12 -11.29
N GLY A 12 -3.56 6.40 -10.16
CA GLY A 12 -2.56 7.47 -10.05
C GLY A 12 -1.17 7.00 -9.64
N GLU A 13 -1.04 5.73 -9.23
CA GLU A 13 0.21 5.13 -8.74
C GLU A 13 0.34 3.69 -9.23
N PRO A 14 1.58 3.14 -9.32
CA PRO A 14 1.79 1.76 -9.77
C PRO A 14 1.10 0.70 -8.89
N SER A 15 0.94 0.97 -7.59
CA SER A 15 0.18 0.10 -6.67
C SER A 15 -1.30 0.04 -7.06
N GLY A 16 -1.90 1.20 -7.33
CA GLY A 16 -3.28 1.31 -7.80
C GLY A 16 -3.47 0.66 -9.17
N ASP A 17 -2.49 0.80 -10.08
CA ASP A 17 -2.55 0.21 -11.41
C ASP A 17 -2.63 -1.33 -11.36
N ARG A 18 -1.90 -1.96 -10.44
CA ARG A 18 -1.99 -3.41 -10.19
C ARG A 18 -3.34 -3.83 -9.62
N ILE A 19 -3.87 -3.07 -8.66
CA ILE A 19 -5.21 -3.32 -8.09
C ILE A 19 -6.26 -3.26 -9.19
N ALA A 20 -6.17 -2.24 -10.04
CA ALA A 20 -7.06 -2.05 -11.17
C ALA A 20 -6.95 -3.17 -12.21
N ALA A 21 -5.74 -3.62 -12.52
CA ALA A 21 -5.50 -4.72 -13.45
C ALA A 21 -6.07 -6.05 -12.94
N ASP A 22 -5.91 -6.37 -11.63
CA ASP A 22 -6.56 -7.54 -11.03
C ASP A 22 -8.09 -7.47 -11.15
N LEU A 23 -8.69 -6.33 -10.83
CA LEU A 23 -10.13 -6.11 -10.99
C LEU A 23 -10.58 -6.33 -12.44
N VAL A 24 -9.89 -5.71 -13.40
CA VAL A 24 -10.20 -5.87 -14.85
C VAL A 24 -10.07 -7.31 -15.28
N GLY A 25 -9.04 -8.03 -14.81
CA GLY A 25 -8.87 -9.45 -15.09
C GLY A 25 -10.01 -10.31 -14.54
N ARG A 26 -10.51 -10.02 -13.34
CA ARG A 26 -11.67 -10.70 -12.73
C ARG A 26 -12.96 -10.42 -13.48
N LEU A 27 -13.21 -9.16 -13.85
CA LEU A 27 -14.40 -8.77 -14.60
C LEU A 27 -14.45 -9.42 -16.00
N ARG A 28 -13.32 -9.46 -16.72
CA ARG A 28 -13.24 -10.08 -18.05
C ARG A 28 -13.55 -11.58 -18.08
N ARG A 29 -13.34 -12.27 -16.97
CA ARG A 29 -13.73 -13.69 -16.84
C ARG A 29 -15.24 -13.89 -16.70
N ARG A 30 -16.01 -12.81 -16.43
CA ARG A 30 -17.44 -12.87 -16.12
C ARG A 30 -18.31 -12.18 -17.15
N VAL A 31 -17.85 -11.05 -17.69
CA VAL A 31 -18.63 -10.23 -18.64
C VAL A 31 -17.76 -9.67 -19.77
N SER A 32 -18.40 -9.33 -20.88
CA SER A 32 -17.78 -8.54 -21.93
C SER A 32 -17.52 -7.12 -21.38
N LEU A 33 -16.30 -6.60 -21.54
CA LEU A 33 -15.86 -5.35 -20.93
C LEU A 33 -15.34 -4.35 -21.96
N ARG A 34 -15.90 -3.13 -21.97
CA ARG A 34 -15.32 -1.96 -22.63
C ARG A 34 -14.59 -1.11 -21.62
N LEU A 35 -13.26 -1.07 -21.73
CA LEU A 35 -12.37 -0.39 -20.79
C LEU A 35 -11.94 0.96 -21.35
N THR A 36 -12.10 2.01 -20.54
CA THR A 36 -11.59 3.37 -20.81
C THR A 36 -11.02 3.94 -19.51
N GLY A 37 -10.15 4.95 -19.58
CA GLY A 37 -9.66 5.58 -18.34
C GLY A 37 -8.23 6.05 -18.38
N VAL A 38 -7.59 6.06 -17.21
CA VAL A 38 -6.19 6.41 -16.97
C VAL A 38 -5.52 5.28 -16.23
N GLY A 39 -4.39 4.80 -16.74
CA GLY A 39 -3.63 3.71 -16.13
C GLY A 39 -2.17 3.73 -16.50
N GLY A 40 -1.42 2.85 -15.88
CA GLY A 40 -0.02 2.60 -16.13
C GLY A 40 0.21 1.38 -17.01
N ASP A 41 1.36 0.73 -16.79
CA ASP A 41 1.82 -0.39 -17.62
C ASP A 41 0.92 -1.64 -17.50
N GLU A 42 0.41 -1.92 -16.29
CA GLU A 42 -0.43 -3.10 -16.04
C GLU A 42 -1.78 -3.00 -16.79
N LEU A 43 -2.47 -1.88 -16.69
CA LEU A 43 -3.72 -1.65 -17.42
C LEU A 43 -3.48 -1.51 -18.93
N THR A 44 -2.34 -0.96 -19.34
CA THR A 44 -1.96 -0.87 -20.75
C THR A 44 -1.74 -2.27 -21.35
N ALA A 45 -1.09 -3.17 -20.62
CA ALA A 45 -0.96 -4.57 -21.01
C ALA A 45 -2.32 -5.28 -21.13
N MET A 46 -3.34 -4.78 -20.44
CA MET A 46 -4.74 -5.21 -20.57
C MET A 46 -5.52 -4.44 -21.66
N GLY A 47 -4.85 -3.70 -22.52
CA GLY A 47 -5.46 -3.01 -23.68
C GLY A 47 -6.14 -1.69 -23.33
N LEU A 48 -5.83 -1.07 -22.19
CA LEU A 48 -6.25 0.31 -21.91
C LEU A 48 -5.41 1.29 -22.72
N ALA A 49 -6.07 2.09 -23.54
CA ALA A 49 -5.46 3.32 -24.07
C ALA A 49 -5.66 4.44 -23.04
N SER A 50 -4.61 4.77 -22.30
CA SER A 50 -4.70 5.77 -21.21
C SER A 50 -5.01 7.16 -21.79
N LEU A 51 -5.94 7.89 -21.16
CA LEU A 51 -6.37 9.24 -21.57
C LEU A 51 -5.21 10.26 -21.48
N PHE A 52 -4.30 10.04 -20.54
CA PHE A 52 -3.05 10.79 -20.38
C PHE A 52 -2.05 9.93 -19.58
N PRO A 53 -0.75 10.29 -19.56
CA PRO A 53 0.23 9.54 -18.77
C PRO A 53 -0.11 9.53 -17.28
N MET A 54 -0.19 8.34 -16.67
CA MET A 54 -0.45 8.19 -15.21
C MET A 54 0.58 8.96 -14.38
N SER A 55 1.82 9.11 -14.87
CA SER A 55 2.89 9.88 -14.22
C SER A 55 2.55 11.36 -13.99
N ASP A 56 1.57 11.93 -14.70
CA ASP A 56 1.10 13.29 -14.44
C ASP A 56 0.45 13.43 -13.05
N LEU A 57 -0.08 12.32 -12.49
CA LEU A 57 -0.71 12.27 -11.19
C LEU A 57 0.27 11.95 -10.06
N ALA A 58 1.47 11.46 -10.37
CA ALA A 58 2.50 11.15 -9.40
C ALA A 58 3.16 12.44 -8.88
N VAL A 59 2.69 12.93 -7.73
CA VAL A 59 3.19 14.15 -7.08
C VAL A 59 3.79 13.81 -5.73
N MET A 60 5.00 14.31 -5.46
CA MET A 60 5.72 14.08 -4.20
C MET A 60 5.95 15.39 -3.43
N GLY A 61 5.15 15.58 -2.37
CA GLY A 61 5.31 16.72 -1.46
C GLY A 61 4.57 17.99 -1.89
N ILE A 62 4.41 18.93 -0.94
CA ILE A 62 3.57 20.13 -1.10
C ILE A 62 4.09 21.05 -2.22
N SER A 63 5.41 21.21 -2.33
CA SER A 63 6.03 22.06 -3.37
C SER A 63 5.78 21.53 -4.78
N ASP A 64 5.79 20.22 -4.97
CA ASP A 64 5.51 19.59 -6.26
C ASP A 64 4.02 19.68 -6.61
N VAL A 65 3.15 19.47 -5.61
CA VAL A 65 1.70 19.70 -5.76
C VAL A 65 1.41 21.13 -6.22
N LEU A 66 2.00 22.13 -5.57
CA LEU A 66 1.77 23.55 -5.93
C LEU A 66 2.26 23.86 -7.36
N ARG A 67 3.42 23.35 -7.74
CA ARG A 67 3.98 23.54 -9.09
C ARG A 67 3.12 22.90 -10.16
N ARG A 68 2.58 21.71 -9.89
CA ARG A 68 1.76 20.93 -10.86
C ARG A 68 0.27 21.20 -10.74
N LEU A 69 -0.17 22.05 -9.81
CA LEU A 69 -1.59 22.32 -9.57
C LEU A 69 -2.39 22.69 -10.85
N PRO A 70 -1.90 23.55 -11.75
CA PRO A 70 -2.61 23.85 -13.01
C PRO A 70 -2.81 22.62 -13.88
N LEU A 71 -1.77 21.76 -14.01
CA LEU A 71 -1.85 20.50 -14.74
C LEU A 71 -2.86 19.55 -14.09
N LEU A 72 -2.82 19.39 -12.79
CA LEU A 72 -3.73 18.51 -12.06
C LEU A 72 -5.19 18.94 -12.21
N LEU A 73 -5.47 20.25 -12.11
CA LEU A 73 -6.82 20.77 -12.33
C LEU A 73 -7.29 20.58 -13.77
N TRP A 74 -6.40 20.75 -14.73
CA TRP A 74 -6.71 20.46 -16.13
C TRP A 74 -7.01 18.98 -16.35
N ARG A 75 -6.22 18.05 -15.74
CA ARG A 75 -6.47 16.60 -15.80
C ARG A 75 -7.79 16.21 -15.12
N VAL A 76 -8.18 16.88 -14.02
CA VAL A 76 -9.50 16.69 -13.39
C VAL A 76 -10.61 17.04 -14.39
N GLU A 77 -10.52 18.19 -15.05
CA GLU A 77 -11.51 18.62 -16.03
C GLU A 77 -11.56 17.69 -17.26
N GLN A 78 -10.39 17.29 -17.77
CA GLN A 78 -10.29 16.35 -18.89
C GLN A 78 -10.93 15.00 -18.56
N THR A 79 -10.64 14.46 -17.36
CA THR A 79 -11.20 13.20 -16.88
C THR A 79 -12.73 13.29 -16.73
N ALA A 80 -13.22 14.35 -16.09
CA ALA A 80 -14.66 14.53 -15.92
C ALA A 80 -15.41 14.68 -17.24
N ARG A 81 -14.85 15.39 -18.22
CA ARG A 81 -15.43 15.49 -19.57
C ARG A 81 -15.41 14.15 -20.32
N ALA A 82 -14.32 13.38 -20.21
CA ALA A 82 -14.22 12.07 -20.84
C ALA A 82 -15.27 11.09 -20.27
N ILE A 83 -15.44 11.05 -18.95
CA ILE A 83 -16.47 10.25 -18.29
C ILE A 83 -17.86 10.65 -18.78
N ARG A 84 -18.15 11.95 -18.79
CA ARG A 84 -19.45 12.46 -19.22
C ARG A 84 -19.77 12.15 -20.68
N ALA A 85 -18.78 12.26 -21.56
CA ALA A 85 -18.93 11.97 -22.98
C ALA A 85 -19.05 10.47 -23.24
N GLY A 86 -18.25 9.65 -22.57
CA GLY A 86 -18.22 8.19 -22.72
C GLY A 86 -19.42 7.47 -22.11
N ARG A 87 -20.11 8.10 -21.16
CA ARG A 87 -21.25 7.53 -20.42
C ARG A 87 -20.97 6.09 -19.97
N PRO A 88 -19.91 5.86 -19.17
CA PRO A 88 -19.66 4.54 -18.63
C PRO A 88 -20.79 4.14 -17.68
N ASP A 89 -21.05 2.84 -17.60
CA ASP A 89 -22.01 2.28 -16.65
C ASP A 89 -21.49 2.45 -15.23
N ILE A 90 -20.17 2.25 -15.02
CA ILE A 90 -19.52 2.38 -13.73
C ILE A 90 -18.19 3.12 -13.88
N VAL A 91 -17.89 3.99 -12.94
CA VAL A 91 -16.61 4.66 -12.77
C VAL A 91 -15.92 4.14 -11.52
N VAL A 92 -14.71 3.60 -11.65
CA VAL A 92 -13.88 3.14 -10.54
C VAL A 92 -12.64 4.03 -10.45
N LEU A 93 -12.50 4.75 -9.34
CA LEU A 93 -11.34 5.57 -9.04
C LEU A 93 -10.48 4.82 -8.01
N VAL A 94 -9.28 4.40 -8.43
CA VAL A 94 -8.41 3.55 -7.61
C VAL A 94 -7.31 4.38 -6.98
N ASP A 95 -7.25 4.37 -5.65
CA ASP A 95 -6.26 5.14 -4.89
C ASP A 95 -6.26 6.64 -5.27
N ALA A 96 -5.10 7.30 -5.40
CA ALA A 96 -4.97 8.71 -5.79
C ALA A 96 -6.01 9.63 -5.09
N GLN A 97 -6.14 9.48 -3.78
CA GLN A 97 -7.25 9.96 -2.94
C GLN A 97 -7.69 11.41 -3.20
N ASP A 98 -6.73 12.34 -3.31
CA ASP A 98 -7.06 13.75 -3.50
C ASP A 98 -7.51 14.04 -4.93
N PHE A 99 -6.88 13.41 -5.93
CA PHE A 99 -7.29 13.54 -7.32
C PHE A 99 -8.66 12.89 -7.55
N SER A 100 -8.89 11.69 -7.03
CA SER A 100 -10.17 10.97 -7.12
C SER A 100 -11.33 11.79 -6.54
N LYS A 101 -11.12 12.44 -5.40
CA LYS A 101 -12.12 13.35 -4.79
C LYS A 101 -12.40 14.57 -5.67
N LEU A 102 -11.38 15.17 -6.28
CA LEU A 102 -11.57 16.32 -7.18
C LEU A 102 -12.37 15.92 -8.41
N VAL A 103 -12.05 14.78 -9.03
CA VAL A 103 -12.81 14.23 -10.16
C VAL A 103 -14.27 13.97 -9.76
N ALA A 104 -14.52 13.29 -8.64
CA ALA A 104 -15.86 13.00 -8.16
C ALA A 104 -16.67 14.28 -7.89
N ARG A 105 -16.08 15.27 -7.22
CA ARG A 105 -16.72 16.59 -7.00
C ARG A 105 -17.05 17.28 -8.31
N ARG A 106 -16.14 17.25 -9.27
CA ARG A 106 -16.37 17.86 -10.58
C ARG A 106 -17.50 17.18 -11.33
N LEU A 107 -17.56 15.85 -11.30
CA LEU A 107 -18.66 15.07 -11.89
C LEU A 107 -20.00 15.41 -11.27
N LYS A 108 -20.10 15.43 -9.92
CA LYS A 108 -21.35 15.83 -9.22
C LYS A 108 -21.75 17.26 -9.56
N ALA A 109 -20.81 18.21 -9.63
CA ALA A 109 -21.08 19.59 -10.05
C ALA A 109 -21.55 19.69 -11.50
N MET A 110 -21.21 18.74 -12.36
CA MET A 110 -21.69 18.63 -13.75
C MET A 110 -23.03 17.88 -13.87
N GLY A 111 -23.64 17.47 -12.76
CA GLY A 111 -24.91 16.72 -12.74
C GLY A 111 -24.74 15.25 -13.16
N TYR A 112 -23.55 14.67 -13.01
CA TYR A 112 -23.35 13.25 -13.29
C TYR A 112 -24.05 12.37 -12.25
N ALA A 113 -24.94 11.50 -12.72
CA ALA A 113 -25.75 10.60 -11.87
C ALA A 113 -25.33 9.12 -11.96
N GLY A 114 -24.26 8.82 -12.71
CA GLY A 114 -23.75 7.43 -12.82
C GLY A 114 -23.02 6.98 -11.56
N THR A 115 -22.82 5.68 -11.44
CA THR A 115 -22.17 5.03 -10.29
C THR A 115 -20.69 5.39 -10.18
N LEU A 116 -20.29 5.87 -9.01
CA LEU A 116 -18.91 6.22 -8.67
C LEU A 116 -18.42 5.33 -7.51
N ILE A 117 -17.41 4.53 -7.75
CA ILE A 117 -16.80 3.64 -6.75
C ILE A 117 -15.37 4.10 -6.48
N LEU A 118 -15.01 4.22 -5.21
CA LEU A 118 -13.65 4.46 -4.77
C LEU A 118 -13.02 3.13 -4.37
N TYR A 119 -11.98 2.70 -5.04
CA TYR A 119 -11.23 1.51 -4.67
C TYR A 119 -9.95 1.92 -3.93
N VAL A 120 -9.69 1.30 -2.79
CA VAL A 120 -8.78 1.66 -1.70
C VAL A 120 -9.37 2.78 -0.82
N ALA A 121 -9.77 2.40 0.38
CA ALA A 121 -10.28 3.35 1.38
C ALA A 121 -9.18 4.36 1.80
N PRO A 122 -9.55 5.62 2.06
CA PRO A 122 -8.58 6.56 2.61
C PRO A 122 -8.22 6.19 4.06
N THR A 123 -6.98 6.44 4.44
CA THR A 123 -6.46 6.15 5.78
C THR A 123 -7.03 7.10 6.86
N VAL A 124 -8.37 7.20 6.93
CA VAL A 124 -9.08 8.08 7.87
C VAL A 124 -8.90 7.65 9.32
N TRP A 125 -8.61 6.39 9.54
CA TRP A 125 -8.27 5.81 10.83
C TRP A 125 -6.92 6.29 11.39
N ALA A 126 -5.99 6.69 10.52
CA ALA A 126 -4.69 7.24 10.91
C ALA A 126 -4.68 8.76 11.00
N ARG A 127 -5.46 9.44 10.13
CA ARG A 127 -5.45 10.91 10.03
C ARG A 127 -6.76 11.47 9.52
N ALA A 128 -7.20 12.60 10.12
CA ALA A 128 -8.31 13.40 9.65
C ALA A 128 -9.62 12.59 9.48
N PRO A 129 -10.19 12.02 10.56
CA PRO A 129 -11.38 11.16 10.51
C PRO A 129 -12.58 11.82 9.82
N GLY A 130 -12.76 13.12 9.96
CA GLY A 130 -13.83 13.87 9.27
C GLY A 130 -13.78 13.86 7.74
N ARG A 131 -12.72 13.24 7.15
CA ARG A 131 -12.66 13.02 5.69
C ARG A 131 -13.64 11.93 5.23
N ALA A 132 -13.96 10.94 6.08
CA ALA A 132 -14.88 9.86 5.73
C ALA A 132 -16.25 10.38 5.35
N ALA A 133 -16.89 11.19 6.21
CA ALA A 133 -18.21 11.78 5.95
C ALA A 133 -18.25 12.64 4.67
N LYS A 134 -17.12 13.28 4.31
CA LYS A 134 -17.02 14.10 3.08
C LYS A 134 -17.00 13.27 1.79
N LEU A 135 -16.79 11.96 1.88
CA LEU A 135 -16.85 11.05 0.73
C LEU A 135 -18.28 10.57 0.46
N LYS A 136 -19.14 10.53 1.47
CA LYS A 136 -20.51 10.01 1.36
C LYS A 136 -21.33 10.63 0.22
N PRO A 137 -21.32 11.96 -0.03
CA PRO A 137 -22.03 12.53 -1.16
C PRO A 137 -21.35 12.34 -2.51
N LEU A 138 -20.14 11.79 -2.54
CA LEU A 138 -19.31 11.67 -3.75
C LEU A 138 -19.31 10.26 -4.35
N PHE A 139 -19.33 9.24 -3.50
CA PHE A 139 -19.17 7.84 -3.91
C PHE A 139 -20.35 7.00 -3.45
N ASP A 140 -20.79 6.11 -4.32
CA ASP A 140 -21.87 5.16 -4.04
C ASP A 140 -21.36 4.00 -3.19
N GLU A 141 -20.09 3.62 -3.36
CA GLU A 141 -19.41 2.59 -2.55
C GLU A 141 -17.90 2.86 -2.46
N VAL A 142 -17.30 2.37 -1.36
CA VAL A 142 -15.84 2.26 -1.20
C VAL A 142 -15.46 0.78 -1.11
N LEU A 143 -14.51 0.35 -1.93
CA LEU A 143 -13.90 -0.98 -1.82
C LEU A 143 -12.64 -0.89 -0.96
N ALA A 144 -12.72 -1.41 0.25
CA ALA A 144 -11.65 -1.37 1.25
C ALA A 144 -10.70 -2.56 1.10
N VAL A 145 -9.40 -2.33 1.32
CA VAL A 145 -8.36 -3.35 1.20
C VAL A 145 -7.88 -3.88 2.56
N LEU A 146 -8.26 -3.25 3.66
CA LEU A 146 -7.96 -3.71 5.01
C LEU A 146 -9.26 -4.10 5.74
N PRO A 147 -9.26 -5.19 6.53
CA PRO A 147 -10.49 -5.81 7.05
C PRO A 147 -11.26 -4.94 8.07
N PHE A 148 -10.59 -4.01 8.75
CA PHE A 148 -11.19 -3.12 9.73
C PHE A 148 -11.74 -1.82 9.13
N GLU A 149 -11.37 -1.47 7.89
CA GLU A 149 -11.75 -0.19 7.26
C GLU A 149 -13.26 -0.02 7.09
N PRO A 150 -14.06 -1.05 6.75
CA PRO A 150 -15.51 -0.89 6.64
C PRO A 150 -16.16 -0.43 7.95
N ALA A 151 -15.77 -1.02 9.09
CA ALA A 151 -16.27 -0.62 10.41
C ALA A 151 -15.92 0.85 10.71
N VAL A 152 -14.67 1.24 10.50
CA VAL A 152 -14.21 2.63 10.69
C VAL A 152 -14.94 3.60 9.76
N MET A 153 -15.14 3.24 8.50
CA MET A 153 -15.88 4.09 7.55
C MET A 153 -17.33 4.26 7.97
N ALA A 154 -17.98 3.22 8.46
CA ALA A 154 -19.36 3.29 8.98
C ALA A 154 -19.44 4.19 10.22
N GLU A 155 -18.54 4.00 11.20
CA GLU A 155 -18.47 4.81 12.43
C GLU A 155 -18.26 6.30 12.12
N LEU A 156 -17.42 6.61 11.14
CA LEU A 156 -17.11 7.99 10.74
C LEU A 156 -18.11 8.58 9.74
N GLY A 157 -19.24 7.91 9.49
CA GLY A 157 -20.30 8.38 8.60
C GLY A 157 -19.90 8.45 7.12
N GLY A 158 -18.98 7.61 6.70
CA GLY A 158 -18.54 7.45 5.30
C GLY A 158 -19.61 6.83 4.39
N PRO A 159 -19.30 6.63 3.09
CA PRO A 159 -20.17 5.87 2.18
C PRO A 159 -20.21 4.38 2.57
N PRO A 160 -21.16 3.59 2.03
CA PRO A 160 -21.14 2.14 2.11
C PRO A 160 -19.75 1.61 1.75
N THR A 161 -19.21 0.71 2.55
CA THR A 161 -17.84 0.23 2.37
C THR A 161 -17.80 -1.29 2.47
N SER A 162 -17.27 -1.94 1.45
CA SER A 162 -17.11 -3.40 1.39
C SER A 162 -15.64 -3.79 1.48
N TYR A 163 -15.33 -4.80 2.29
CA TYR A 163 -13.99 -5.36 2.33
C TYR A 163 -13.75 -6.31 1.15
N VAL A 164 -12.73 -6.04 0.34
CA VAL A 164 -12.45 -6.86 -0.85
C VAL A 164 -11.07 -7.54 -0.82
N GLY A 165 -10.29 -7.29 0.24
CA GLY A 165 -8.94 -7.86 0.39
C GLY A 165 -7.85 -7.03 -0.28
N HIS A 166 -6.62 -7.27 0.14
CA HIS A 166 -5.42 -6.60 -0.38
C HIS A 166 -4.73 -7.50 -1.42
N PRO A 167 -4.23 -6.95 -2.55
CA PRO A 167 -3.55 -7.75 -3.58
C PRO A 167 -2.34 -8.55 -3.08
N ALA A 168 -1.67 -8.06 -2.03
CA ALA A 168 -0.55 -8.76 -1.39
C ALA A 168 -0.93 -10.15 -0.83
N LEU A 169 -2.22 -10.42 -0.60
CA LEU A 169 -2.68 -11.77 -0.21
C LEU A 169 -2.32 -12.84 -1.23
N GLY A 170 -2.36 -12.52 -2.53
CA GLY A 170 -1.93 -13.43 -3.59
C GLY A 170 -0.43 -13.75 -3.60
N GLU A 171 0.35 -13.02 -2.81
CA GLU A 171 1.79 -13.19 -2.65
C GLU A 171 2.17 -13.78 -1.28
N ALA A 172 1.18 -14.07 -0.43
CA ALA A 172 1.42 -14.70 0.88
C ALA A 172 2.20 -16.03 0.74
N LEU A 173 3.09 -16.27 1.70
CA LEU A 173 3.88 -17.48 1.76
C LEU A 173 3.41 -18.36 2.92
N ASP A 174 3.26 -19.65 2.66
CA ASP A 174 2.82 -20.64 3.65
C ASP A 174 3.99 -21.20 4.47
N HIS A 175 4.91 -20.34 4.92
CA HIS A 175 6.00 -20.76 5.79
C HIS A 175 5.54 -20.86 7.24
N LEU A 176 5.51 -22.08 7.78
CA LEU A 176 5.18 -22.33 9.20
C LEU A 176 6.37 -22.07 10.14
N ALA A 177 7.59 -22.04 9.61
CA ALA A 177 8.80 -21.75 10.38
C ALA A 177 9.75 -20.90 9.52
N GLY A 178 10.12 -19.73 10.01
CA GLY A 178 11.15 -18.91 9.39
C GLY A 178 12.54 -19.61 9.48
N PRO A 179 13.47 -19.29 8.58
CA PRO A 179 14.82 -19.83 8.63
C PRO A 179 15.55 -19.42 9.91
N GLU A 180 16.46 -20.27 10.39
CA GLU A 180 17.35 -19.94 11.52
C GLU A 180 18.51 -19.04 11.08
N THR A 181 18.92 -19.17 9.83
CA THR A 181 19.93 -18.34 9.18
C THR A 181 19.43 -17.91 7.81
N GLY A 182 19.71 -16.69 7.41
CA GLY A 182 19.28 -16.18 6.10
C GLY A 182 19.68 -14.72 5.87
N PRO A 183 19.32 -14.15 4.73
CA PRO A 183 19.56 -12.74 4.49
C PRO A 183 18.72 -11.86 5.43
N MET A 184 19.31 -10.75 5.86
CA MET A 184 18.59 -9.67 6.53
C MET A 184 18.03 -8.71 5.48
N VAL A 185 16.72 -8.47 5.50
CA VAL A 185 16.05 -7.57 4.57
C VAL A 185 15.98 -6.16 5.16
N LEU A 186 16.41 -5.17 4.39
CA LEU A 186 16.32 -3.75 4.75
C LEU A 186 15.38 -3.02 3.81
N LEU A 187 14.39 -2.32 4.37
CA LEU A 187 13.42 -1.53 3.61
C LEU A 187 13.44 -0.07 4.12
N PRO A 188 14.35 0.78 3.61
CA PRO A 188 14.57 2.14 4.11
C PRO A 188 13.51 3.15 3.66
N GLY A 189 12.49 2.71 2.93
CA GLY A 189 11.44 3.53 2.34
C GLY A 189 11.63 3.77 0.85
N SER A 190 10.67 4.46 0.27
CA SER A 190 10.63 4.79 -1.17
C SER A 190 10.63 6.29 -1.47
N ARG A 191 10.49 7.14 -0.46
CA ARG A 191 10.50 8.59 -0.59
C ARG A 191 11.89 9.16 -0.28
N ASP A 192 12.27 10.24 -0.95
CA ASP A 192 13.57 10.90 -0.72
C ASP A 192 13.85 11.24 0.74
N GLY A 193 12.84 11.73 1.45
CA GLY A 193 12.96 12.05 2.87
C GLY A 193 13.17 10.82 3.75
N GLU A 194 12.56 9.69 3.40
CA GLU A 194 12.75 8.41 4.08
C GLU A 194 14.17 7.90 3.83
N LEU A 195 14.58 7.79 2.58
CA LEU A 195 15.92 7.31 2.22
C LEU A 195 17.04 8.14 2.89
N ARG A 196 16.91 9.47 2.91
CA ARG A 196 17.91 10.35 3.55
C ARG A 196 18.04 10.12 5.05
N ARG A 197 16.94 9.77 5.74
CA ARG A 197 16.97 9.55 7.19
C ARG A 197 17.35 8.13 7.57
N HIS A 198 16.89 7.13 6.78
CA HIS A 198 17.00 5.75 7.20
C HIS A 198 18.24 5.03 6.63
N LEU A 199 18.75 5.38 5.44
CA LEU A 199 19.96 4.73 4.93
C LEU A 199 21.17 4.90 5.84
N PRO A 200 21.51 6.13 6.36
CA PRO A 200 22.60 6.27 7.32
C PRO A 200 22.37 5.52 8.64
N LEU A 201 21.12 5.50 9.13
CA LEU A 201 20.75 4.77 10.34
C LEU A 201 20.90 3.25 10.14
N PHE A 202 20.47 2.71 9.00
CA PHE A 202 20.58 1.28 8.69
C PHE A 202 22.03 0.85 8.50
N ARG A 203 22.89 1.74 7.95
CA ARG A 203 24.33 1.52 7.93
C ARG A 203 24.89 1.33 9.35
N ALA A 204 24.59 2.28 10.26
CA ALA A 204 25.04 2.19 11.64
C ALA A 204 24.55 0.93 12.36
N VAL A 205 23.31 0.47 12.10
CA VAL A 205 22.80 -0.80 12.62
C VAL A 205 23.60 -2.00 12.11
N LEU A 206 24.01 -1.98 10.83
CA LEU A 206 24.81 -3.06 10.25
C LEU A 206 26.24 -3.12 10.77
N GLU A 207 26.82 -2.00 11.21
CA GLU A 207 28.15 -2.00 11.83
C GLU A 207 28.20 -2.93 13.05
N ASP A 208 27.08 -3.05 13.78
CA ASP A 208 26.96 -3.91 14.97
C ASP A 208 26.41 -5.31 14.69
N LEU A 209 25.76 -5.53 13.55
CA LEU A 209 25.06 -6.80 13.25
C LEU A 209 25.67 -7.60 12.09
N ALA A 210 26.61 -7.02 11.36
CA ALA A 210 27.15 -7.63 10.14
C ALA A 210 27.76 -9.03 10.33
N GLU A 211 28.40 -9.26 11.48
CA GLU A 211 29.05 -10.53 11.81
C GLU A 211 28.12 -11.48 12.59
N HIS A 212 26.84 -11.16 12.71
CA HIS A 212 25.90 -12.01 13.44
C HIS A 212 25.70 -13.34 12.70
N PRO A 213 25.88 -14.52 13.36
CA PRO A 213 25.91 -15.83 12.70
C PRO A 213 24.59 -16.20 12.01
N ALA A 214 23.47 -15.63 12.41
CA ALA A 214 22.20 -15.86 11.75
C ALA A 214 22.04 -15.08 10.44
N ILE A 215 22.89 -14.08 10.16
CA ILE A 215 22.79 -13.24 8.96
C ILE A 215 23.75 -13.77 7.88
N SER A 216 23.21 -14.32 6.80
CA SER A 216 24.01 -14.81 5.67
C SER A 216 24.35 -13.74 4.63
N GLY A 217 23.73 -12.57 4.70
CA GLY A 217 23.90 -11.45 3.79
C GLY A 217 22.88 -10.37 4.05
N VAL A 218 22.96 -9.27 3.31
CA VAL A 218 22.05 -8.12 3.42
C VAL A 218 21.42 -7.82 2.06
N VAL A 219 20.11 -7.63 2.05
CA VAL A 219 19.34 -7.37 0.82
C VAL A 219 18.47 -6.14 0.99
N ILE A 220 18.47 -5.26 -0.02
CA ILE A 220 17.56 -4.11 -0.10
C ILE A 220 16.64 -4.27 -1.33
N PRO A 221 15.43 -4.79 -1.15
CA PRO A 221 14.39 -4.72 -2.17
C PRO A 221 13.96 -3.26 -2.39
N THR A 222 13.87 -2.84 -3.67
CA THR A 222 13.50 -1.46 -3.97
C THR A 222 12.78 -1.34 -5.31
N LEU A 223 12.31 -0.12 -5.64
CA LEU A 223 11.74 0.18 -6.95
C LEU A 223 12.86 0.29 -8.01
N PRO A 224 12.61 -0.12 -9.27
CA PRO A 224 13.60 -0.01 -10.36
C PRO A 224 14.21 1.39 -10.48
N ALA A 225 13.37 2.44 -10.36
CA ALA A 225 13.81 3.83 -10.45
C ALA A 225 14.77 4.27 -9.30
N LEU A 226 14.71 3.61 -8.14
CA LEU A 226 15.54 3.93 -6.98
C LEU A 226 16.81 3.08 -6.89
N ALA A 227 16.84 1.94 -7.56
CA ALA A 227 17.92 0.97 -7.45
C ALA A 227 19.33 1.57 -7.77
N PRO A 228 19.53 2.36 -8.84
CA PRO A 228 20.85 2.96 -9.11
C PRO A 228 21.34 3.85 -7.98
N ARG A 229 20.45 4.66 -7.43
CA ARG A 229 20.77 5.57 -6.31
C ARG A 229 21.11 4.82 -5.03
N ILE A 230 20.34 3.79 -4.70
CA ILE A 230 20.58 2.98 -3.49
C ILE A 230 21.90 2.23 -3.64
N ARG A 231 22.19 1.61 -4.81
CA ARG A 231 23.48 0.96 -5.07
C ARG A 231 24.66 1.89 -4.87
N ALA A 232 24.56 3.14 -5.31
CA ALA A 232 25.62 4.13 -5.11
C ALA A 232 25.84 4.45 -3.63
N VAL A 233 24.78 4.50 -2.83
CA VAL A 233 24.88 4.81 -1.38
C VAL A 233 25.41 3.63 -0.58
N VAL A 234 25.06 2.39 -0.94
CA VAL A 234 25.47 1.20 -0.18
C VAL A 234 26.82 0.61 -0.61
N ALA A 235 27.45 1.18 -1.62
CA ALA A 235 28.72 0.67 -2.16
C ALA A 235 29.88 0.71 -1.15
N ASP A 236 29.84 1.63 -0.20
CA ASP A 236 30.82 1.83 0.86
C ASP A 236 30.36 1.29 2.23
N TRP A 237 29.31 0.50 2.28
CA TRP A 237 28.83 -0.08 3.53
C TRP A 237 29.76 -1.20 4.04
N PRO A 238 29.78 -1.47 5.36
CA PRO A 238 30.68 -2.40 5.99
C PRO A 238 30.50 -3.86 5.53
N VAL A 239 29.34 -4.13 4.92
CA VAL A 239 28.99 -5.46 4.38
C VAL A 239 28.46 -5.34 2.95
N PRO A 240 28.68 -6.35 2.10
CA PRO A 240 28.07 -6.39 0.78
C PRO A 240 26.55 -6.38 0.87
N VAL A 241 25.91 -5.46 0.12
CA VAL A 241 24.46 -5.32 0.06
C VAL A 241 23.98 -5.65 -1.35
N GLN A 242 23.09 -6.62 -1.46
CA GLN A 242 22.39 -6.90 -2.71
C GLN A 242 21.17 -5.97 -2.86
N VAL A 243 21.13 -5.17 -3.93
CA VAL A 243 20.00 -4.31 -4.24
C VAL A 243 19.14 -4.97 -5.32
N VAL A 244 17.90 -5.33 -4.97
CA VAL A 244 16.97 -6.09 -5.83
C VAL A 244 15.82 -5.21 -6.27
N ALA A 245 15.66 -5.05 -7.58
CA ALA A 245 14.60 -4.25 -8.17
C ALA A 245 13.44 -5.11 -8.72
N GLU A 246 13.73 -6.33 -9.13
CA GLU A 246 12.76 -7.24 -9.72
C GLU A 246 11.80 -7.81 -8.66
N ARG A 247 10.49 -7.73 -8.97
CA ARG A 247 9.44 -8.15 -8.02
C ARG A 247 9.45 -9.67 -7.77
N ALA A 248 9.68 -10.47 -8.81
CA ALA A 248 9.72 -11.92 -8.67
C ALA A 248 10.84 -12.38 -7.72
N GLU A 249 12.00 -11.71 -7.78
CA GLU A 249 13.12 -11.98 -6.89
C GLU A 249 12.81 -11.63 -5.44
N ARG A 250 12.05 -10.53 -5.19
CA ARG A 250 11.67 -10.10 -3.83
C ARG A 250 10.89 -11.17 -3.06
N ARG A 251 9.95 -11.85 -3.72
CA ARG A 251 9.16 -12.91 -3.07
C ARG A 251 10.05 -14.08 -2.63
N ALA A 252 10.96 -14.52 -3.50
CA ALA A 252 11.90 -15.58 -3.17
C ALA A 252 12.82 -15.19 -2.01
N LEU A 253 13.28 -13.94 -1.97
CA LEU A 253 14.12 -13.40 -0.91
C LEU A 253 13.38 -13.32 0.44
N TYR A 254 12.14 -12.92 0.46
CA TYR A 254 11.35 -12.89 1.69
C TYR A 254 11.20 -14.29 2.29
N GLY A 255 10.99 -15.31 1.46
CA GLY A 255 10.92 -16.70 1.93
C GLY A 255 12.21 -17.24 2.57
N GLN A 256 13.34 -16.58 2.36
CA GLN A 256 14.64 -16.95 2.91
C GLN A 256 15.13 -16.01 4.02
N ALA A 257 14.45 -14.90 4.24
CA ALA A 257 14.89 -13.86 5.17
C ALA A 257 14.76 -14.29 6.64
N VAL A 258 15.85 -14.15 7.41
CA VAL A 258 15.86 -14.44 8.85
C VAL A 258 15.16 -13.36 9.65
N ALA A 259 15.30 -12.10 9.25
CA ALA A 259 14.65 -10.93 9.82
C ALA A 259 14.63 -9.75 8.85
N ALA A 260 13.83 -8.74 9.16
CA ALA A 260 13.80 -7.49 8.41
C ALA A 260 13.88 -6.26 9.33
N LEU A 261 14.52 -5.21 8.84
CA LEU A 261 14.43 -3.84 9.35
C LEU A 261 13.72 -2.99 8.31
N THR A 262 12.58 -2.43 8.66
CA THR A 262 11.72 -1.71 7.72
C THR A 262 11.21 -0.40 8.29
N VAL A 263 10.93 0.56 7.41
CA VAL A 263 10.14 1.74 7.79
C VAL A 263 8.65 1.41 7.85
N ALA A 264 7.87 2.26 8.51
CA ALA A 264 6.41 2.14 8.53
C ALA A 264 5.82 2.32 7.11
N GLY A 265 4.81 1.53 6.77
CA GLY A 265 4.09 1.60 5.49
C GLY A 265 3.62 0.22 5.00
N THR A 266 3.20 0.16 3.74
CA THR A 266 2.65 -1.06 3.10
C THR A 266 3.65 -2.23 3.11
N ALA A 267 4.95 -1.94 3.07
CA ALA A 267 5.99 -2.97 3.13
C ALA A 267 5.91 -3.84 4.39
N THR A 268 5.43 -3.30 5.53
CA THR A 268 5.22 -4.08 6.75
C THR A 268 4.15 -5.16 6.59
N LEU A 269 3.12 -4.91 5.78
CA LEU A 269 2.11 -5.90 5.44
C LEU A 269 2.67 -6.98 4.50
N GLU A 270 3.45 -6.58 3.50
CA GLU A 270 4.09 -7.53 2.57
C GLU A 270 5.02 -8.48 3.32
N LEU A 271 5.84 -7.96 4.25
CA LEU A 271 6.73 -8.77 5.09
C LEU A 271 5.93 -9.70 6.02
N ALA A 272 4.85 -9.22 6.64
CA ALA A 272 4.01 -10.04 7.51
C ALA A 272 3.33 -11.18 6.75
N LEU A 273 2.78 -10.92 5.56
CA LEU A 273 2.20 -11.94 4.69
C LEU A 273 3.25 -12.95 4.19
N ALA A 274 4.48 -12.50 4.01
CA ALA A 274 5.63 -13.37 3.71
C ALA A 274 6.21 -14.05 4.96
N ARG A 275 5.63 -13.87 6.14
CA ARG A 275 6.07 -14.45 7.43
C ARG A 275 7.50 -14.08 7.83
N VAL A 276 7.97 -12.89 7.45
CA VAL A 276 9.29 -12.38 7.79
C VAL A 276 9.25 -11.64 9.13
N PRO A 277 9.92 -12.12 10.19
CA PRO A 277 10.03 -11.39 11.44
C PRO A 277 10.69 -10.03 11.22
N MET A 278 10.18 -8.98 11.87
CA MET A 278 10.64 -7.63 11.60
C MET A 278 10.70 -6.72 12.82
N VAL A 279 11.55 -5.71 12.72
CA VAL A 279 11.53 -4.49 13.53
C VAL A 279 11.18 -3.32 12.62
N VAL A 280 10.25 -2.49 13.05
CA VAL A 280 9.87 -1.27 12.35
C VAL A 280 10.57 -0.09 12.99
N SER A 281 11.31 0.69 12.20
CA SER A 281 11.97 1.92 12.65
C SER A 281 11.55 3.07 11.76
N TYR A 282 11.09 4.15 12.35
CA TYR A 282 10.72 5.36 11.61
C TYR A 282 11.22 6.61 12.30
N VAL A 283 12.14 7.31 11.63
CA VAL A 283 12.67 8.60 12.09
C VAL A 283 11.79 9.72 11.52
N MET A 284 11.09 10.40 12.41
CA MET A 284 10.21 11.52 12.09
C MET A 284 10.97 12.82 11.92
N ASP A 285 10.46 13.72 11.06
CA ASP A 285 10.84 15.12 11.15
C ASP A 285 10.14 15.82 12.33
N GLY A 286 10.59 17.05 12.68
CA GLY A 286 10.05 17.75 13.84
C GLY A 286 8.58 18.13 13.76
N HIS A 287 7.98 18.21 12.56
CA HIS A 287 6.54 18.40 12.40
C HIS A 287 5.79 17.08 12.62
N GLN A 288 6.25 16.00 12.01
CA GLN A 288 5.70 14.66 12.19
C GLN A 288 5.73 14.24 13.65
N ALA A 289 6.83 14.49 14.38
CA ALA A 289 6.98 14.15 15.79
C ALA A 289 5.91 14.84 16.65
N ARG A 290 5.73 16.14 16.46
CA ARG A 290 4.69 16.91 17.20
C ARG A 290 3.29 16.39 16.94
N VAL A 291 2.94 16.11 15.68
CA VAL A 291 1.63 15.56 15.32
C VAL A 291 1.45 14.18 15.93
N PHE A 292 2.48 13.32 15.88
CA PHE A 292 2.45 11.97 16.42
C PHE A 292 2.20 11.95 17.94
N ASP A 293 2.86 12.86 18.68
CA ASP A 293 2.65 13.03 20.11
C ASP A 293 1.22 13.53 20.43
N GLN A 294 0.70 14.46 19.63
CA GLN A 294 -0.66 15.01 19.81
C GLN A 294 -1.76 13.97 19.62
N ILE A 295 -1.55 12.98 18.76
CA ILE A 295 -2.53 11.91 18.50
C ILE A 295 -2.30 10.67 19.38
N GLY A 296 -1.44 10.77 20.41
CA GLY A 296 -1.26 9.71 21.41
C GLY A 296 -0.38 8.55 20.97
N ARG A 297 0.54 8.77 20.04
CA ARG A 297 1.51 7.76 19.54
C ARG A 297 0.86 6.45 19.11
N PRO A 298 -0.03 6.45 18.11
CA PRO A 298 -0.70 5.25 17.64
C PRO A 298 0.28 4.25 17.02
N MET A 299 -0.14 3.00 16.90
CA MET A 299 0.58 2.01 16.10
C MET A 299 0.76 2.50 14.66
N VAL A 300 1.92 2.20 14.07
CA VAL A 300 2.29 2.70 12.73
C VAL A 300 2.49 1.58 11.69
N SER A 301 2.70 0.35 12.12
CA SER A 301 2.81 -0.80 11.22
C SER A 301 1.44 -1.42 10.96
N LEU A 302 1.19 -1.79 9.71
CA LEU A 302 -0.07 -2.44 9.34
C LEU A 302 -0.32 -3.74 10.11
N PRO A 303 0.68 -4.61 10.40
CA PRO A 303 0.44 -5.80 11.22
C PRO A 303 -0.13 -5.48 12.60
N ASN A 304 0.43 -4.51 13.32
CA ASN A 304 -0.06 -4.14 14.64
C ASN A 304 -1.47 -3.52 14.57
N ILE A 305 -1.70 -2.67 13.58
CA ILE A 305 -3.00 -2.01 13.37
C ILE A 305 -4.08 -3.04 13.04
N ILE A 306 -3.82 -3.97 12.12
CA ILE A 306 -4.78 -5.00 11.69
C ILE A 306 -5.09 -5.96 12.84
N LEU A 307 -4.07 -6.37 13.60
CA LEU A 307 -4.23 -7.28 14.75
C LEU A 307 -4.77 -6.58 16.01
N GLY A 308 -4.78 -5.24 16.03
CA GLY A 308 -5.23 -4.46 17.20
C GLY A 308 -4.31 -4.57 18.41
N ARG A 309 -3.07 -5.06 18.26
CA ARG A 309 -2.11 -5.28 19.35
C ARG A 309 -0.65 -5.14 18.88
N PRO A 310 0.29 -4.79 19.79
CA PRO A 310 1.70 -4.63 19.45
C PRO A 310 2.39 -5.99 19.30
N GLN A 311 2.43 -6.53 18.11
CA GLN A 311 3.07 -7.80 17.77
C GLN A 311 4.46 -7.59 17.16
N VAL A 312 4.64 -6.47 16.48
CA VAL A 312 5.91 -6.04 15.89
C VAL A 312 6.45 -4.88 16.71
N THR A 313 7.74 -4.89 17.04
CA THR A 313 8.38 -3.75 17.70
C THR A 313 8.41 -2.53 16.76
N GLU A 314 7.88 -1.41 17.23
CA GLU A 314 7.84 -0.14 16.51
C GLU A 314 8.71 0.90 17.23
N LEU A 315 9.81 1.28 16.62
CA LEU A 315 10.73 2.32 17.10
C LEU A 315 10.47 3.61 16.32
N VAL A 316 9.47 4.37 16.77
CA VAL A 316 9.11 5.66 16.18
C VAL A 316 9.87 6.76 16.93
N GLN A 317 10.85 7.36 16.25
CA GLN A 317 11.90 8.18 16.86
C GLN A 317 11.90 9.60 16.30
N SER A 318 12.21 10.57 17.13
CA SER A 318 12.48 11.96 16.71
C SER A 318 13.97 12.22 16.40
N ALA A 319 14.85 11.35 16.89
CA ALA A 319 16.28 11.30 16.58
C ALA A 319 16.67 9.85 16.29
N PRO A 320 17.62 9.60 15.37
CA PRO A 320 18.11 8.26 15.07
C PRO A 320 18.74 7.59 16.31
N ASP A 321 18.32 6.35 16.63
CA ASP A 321 18.88 5.54 17.70
C ASP A 321 19.16 4.12 17.16
N ALA A 322 20.39 3.91 16.70
CA ALA A 322 20.82 2.62 16.16
C ALA A 322 20.89 1.55 17.25
N ALA A 323 21.32 1.90 18.48
CA ALA A 323 21.48 0.94 19.58
C ALA A 323 20.14 0.29 19.98
N ALA A 324 19.05 1.08 20.04
CA ALA A 324 17.71 0.55 20.28
C ALA A 324 17.27 -0.42 19.18
N ILE A 325 17.58 -0.12 17.91
CA ILE A 325 17.25 -0.99 16.77
C ILE A 325 18.06 -2.30 16.86
N VAL A 326 19.38 -2.20 17.08
CA VAL A 326 20.29 -3.36 17.24
C VAL A 326 19.79 -4.29 18.35
N SER A 327 19.45 -3.73 19.51
CA SER A 327 18.95 -4.51 20.67
C SER A 327 17.69 -5.32 20.31
N ASN A 328 16.74 -4.71 19.60
CA ASN A 328 15.50 -5.38 19.21
C ASN A 328 15.70 -6.38 18.06
N LEU A 329 16.60 -6.11 17.11
CA LEU A 329 16.96 -7.06 16.08
C LEU A 329 17.69 -8.26 16.65
N ARG A 330 18.64 -8.08 17.59
CA ARG A 330 19.30 -9.19 18.29
C ARG A 330 18.30 -10.09 18.99
N LEU A 331 17.27 -9.53 19.63
CA LEU A 331 16.21 -10.34 20.23
C LEU A 331 15.55 -11.28 19.21
N LEU A 332 15.28 -10.81 17.98
CA LEU A 332 14.74 -11.66 16.92
C LEU A 332 15.79 -12.67 16.38
N LEU A 333 17.03 -12.25 16.23
CA LEU A 333 18.10 -13.09 15.68
C LEU A 333 18.52 -14.22 16.66
N ASP A 334 18.58 -13.91 17.96
CA ASP A 334 19.03 -14.83 19.00
C ASP A 334 17.91 -15.74 19.51
N SER A 335 16.66 -15.29 19.46
CA SER A 335 15.53 -16.03 20.01
C SER A 335 14.63 -16.64 18.95
N LYS A 336 14.73 -17.97 18.79
CA LYS A 336 13.78 -18.74 17.96
C LYS A 336 12.32 -18.50 18.40
N LYS A 337 12.09 -18.41 19.73
CA LYS A 337 10.75 -18.15 20.27
C LYS A 337 10.21 -16.78 19.81
N ALA A 338 11.01 -15.71 19.88
CA ALA A 338 10.58 -14.37 19.47
C ALA A 338 10.20 -14.34 18.00
N ARG A 339 10.97 -15.02 17.13
CA ARG A 339 10.62 -15.17 15.70
C ARG A 339 9.32 -15.94 15.51
N GLN A 340 9.17 -17.08 16.20
CA GLN A 340 7.98 -17.92 16.08
C GLN A 340 6.71 -17.20 16.56
N ASP A 341 6.80 -16.40 17.63
CA ASP A 341 5.67 -15.62 18.15
C ASP A 341 5.21 -14.58 17.10
N GLN A 342 6.14 -13.89 16.38
CA GLN A 342 5.77 -13.02 15.27
C GLN A 342 5.19 -13.80 14.09
N ILE A 343 5.80 -14.90 13.69
CA ILE A 343 5.34 -15.72 12.55
C ILE A 343 3.93 -16.26 12.81
N ALA A 344 3.64 -16.71 14.04
CA ALA A 344 2.30 -17.16 14.43
C ALA A 344 1.27 -16.03 14.31
N ALA A 345 1.61 -14.83 14.82
CA ALA A 345 0.75 -13.66 14.68
C ALA A 345 0.53 -13.22 13.23
N PHE A 346 1.53 -13.38 12.37
CA PHE A 346 1.39 -13.14 10.94
C PHE A 346 0.48 -14.19 10.27
N GLY A 347 0.37 -15.39 10.84
CA GLY A 347 -0.64 -16.36 10.46
C GLY A 347 -2.05 -15.88 10.75
N GLU A 348 -2.30 -15.42 11.97
CA GLU A 348 -3.59 -14.85 12.36
C GLU A 348 -3.95 -13.64 11.47
N LEU A 349 -2.95 -12.78 11.15
CA LEU A 349 -3.14 -11.66 10.25
C LEU A 349 -3.54 -12.12 8.85
N ALA A 350 -2.86 -13.12 8.29
CA ALA A 350 -3.17 -13.64 6.96
C ALA A 350 -4.59 -14.24 6.92
N ASP A 351 -4.99 -14.97 7.95
CA ASP A 351 -6.34 -15.52 8.09
C ASP A 351 -7.40 -14.42 8.19
N LEU A 352 -7.14 -13.37 8.97
CA LEU A 352 -8.03 -12.22 9.10
C LEU A 352 -8.16 -11.47 7.76
N MET A 353 -7.03 -11.27 7.08
CA MET A 353 -7.02 -10.63 5.75
C MET A 353 -7.72 -11.49 4.70
N ASP A 354 -7.67 -12.82 4.80
CA ASP A 354 -8.34 -13.71 3.86
C ASP A 354 -9.85 -13.79 4.08
N ARG A 355 -10.29 -13.83 5.31
CA ARG A 355 -11.73 -13.99 5.66
C ARG A 355 -12.45 -12.65 5.83
N GLY A 356 -11.79 -11.61 6.31
CA GLY A 356 -12.41 -10.41 6.82
C GLY A 356 -12.80 -10.55 8.30
N THR A 357 -13.60 -9.60 8.78
CA THR A 357 -14.21 -9.65 10.14
C THR A 357 -15.56 -10.35 10.11
N GLU A 358 -16.14 -10.66 11.28
CA GLU A 358 -17.49 -11.26 11.39
C GLU A 358 -18.55 -10.40 10.70
N ASP A 359 -18.48 -9.07 10.88
CA ASP A 359 -19.44 -8.12 10.29
C ASP A 359 -19.14 -7.78 8.82
N PHE A 360 -17.88 -7.91 8.40
CA PHE A 360 -17.41 -7.51 7.08
C PHE A 360 -16.52 -8.61 6.47
N ALA A 361 -17.17 -9.69 6.03
CA ALA A 361 -16.50 -10.76 5.32
C ALA A 361 -15.90 -10.26 4.00
N ARG A 362 -14.77 -10.87 3.58
CA ARG A 362 -14.15 -10.54 2.29
C ARG A 362 -15.08 -10.91 1.12
N GLN A 363 -15.21 -9.95 0.21
CA GLN A 363 -15.99 -10.11 -1.02
C GLN A 363 -15.07 -10.04 -2.24
N ASP A 364 -15.49 -10.65 -3.35
CA ASP A 364 -14.76 -10.45 -4.61
C ASP A 364 -15.04 -9.05 -5.16
N PRO A 365 -14.00 -8.25 -5.50
CA PRO A 365 -14.22 -6.90 -6.01
C PRO A 365 -15.03 -6.86 -7.29
N ALA A 366 -14.96 -7.89 -8.15
CA ALA A 366 -15.78 -7.95 -9.35
C ALA A 366 -17.27 -8.16 -9.03
N ASP A 367 -17.61 -8.94 -7.98
CA ASP A 367 -19.01 -9.08 -7.54
C ASP A 367 -19.57 -7.74 -7.07
N ARG A 368 -18.76 -6.96 -6.34
CA ARG A 368 -19.18 -5.63 -5.90
C ARG A 368 -19.43 -4.69 -7.07
N ILE A 369 -18.57 -4.70 -8.08
CA ILE A 369 -18.77 -3.91 -9.30
C ILE A 369 -20.04 -4.35 -10.03
N LEU A 370 -20.22 -5.68 -10.23
CA LEU A 370 -21.38 -6.21 -10.95
C LEU A 370 -22.70 -5.97 -10.21
N ALA A 371 -22.70 -5.91 -8.89
CA ALA A 371 -23.89 -5.55 -8.10
C ALA A 371 -24.44 -4.14 -8.40
N HIS A 372 -23.61 -3.25 -8.93
CA HIS A 372 -24.00 -1.93 -9.39
C HIS A 372 -24.34 -1.85 -10.89
N TRP A 373 -24.22 -2.97 -11.61
CA TRP A 373 -24.50 -3.01 -13.04
C TRP A 373 -25.86 -3.64 -13.32
N SER A 374 -26.77 -2.88 -13.91
CA SER A 374 -28.14 -3.32 -14.21
C SER A 374 -28.26 -4.27 -15.42
N GLY A 375 -27.15 -4.56 -16.09
CA GLY A 375 -27.08 -5.49 -17.23
C GLY A 375 -26.68 -6.91 -16.87
N ALA A 376 -26.59 -7.25 -15.55
CA ALA A 376 -26.26 -8.60 -15.07
C ALA A 376 -27.50 -9.46 -14.86
#